data_81b6ace190b6db560c6a8588e15d5c06
#
_entry.id   81b6ace190b6db560c6a8588e15d5c06
#
_cell.length_a   1.000
_cell.length_b   1.000
_cell.length_c   1.000
_cell.angle_alpha   90.00
_cell.angle_beta   90.00
_cell.angle_gamma   90.00
#
_symmetry.space_group_name_H-M   'P 1'
#
loop_
_entity.id
_entity.type
_entity.pdbx_description
1 polymer ?
#
loop_
_entity_poly.entity_id
_entity_poly.type
_entity_poly.pdbx_seq_one_letter_code
_entity_poly.pdbx_strand_id
1 'polypeptide(L)'
;KITKKMIKILDCTIRDGGYYTNWDFDKTLVDQYIFSTNELPIDYLEVGYRSYPMKGYLGKYFYAPIYELENLKKNSIKKLVIILNEKDIRLEHINDLLGPIVGIIDMVRIAIDPEHLGRALILAEGVKKMGFEVGFNVMYMSKWSQYGNFISELKNVDSIADYFYMVDSFGGVYPKDVIETIDLVRSNTSCKLGFHGHNNLELALINTLTAIEHGVDIVDATISGMGRGAGNLKTELLLTALNAKEGLDVNFNALGTVVNAFDGLLEKYQWGTNLPYMISGSNSLPQKDVMDWVTTRFYSFNSIIRALQNQKAKVKDNERLPVFEAKDTASEVLIIGGGKTAVEHAQGLIELIKSKPELIVIHASSKNATHYKGLANKQIFCLVGSEGHRLEKAFEDLGEFDGLCVLPPFPRKMGTYVPSSVKEKSFELAFIDFTEKHKDSHTALALQTAISLNAN
;
A
#
# COMPACT_ATOMS: atom_id res chain seq x y z
N LYS A 1 0.27 -42.02 -19.91
CA LYS A 1 0.83 -40.72 -19.60
C LYS A 1 -0.35 -39.77 -19.39
N ILE A 2 -0.69 -39.44 -18.16
CA ILE A 2 -1.63 -38.35 -17.85
C ILE A 2 -0.93 -37.10 -18.35
N THR A 3 -1.42 -36.44 -19.39
CA THR A 3 -0.92 -35.13 -19.82
C THR A 3 -1.18 -34.18 -18.64
N LYS A 4 -0.10 -33.83 -17.91
CA LYS A 4 -0.19 -32.86 -16.83
C LYS A 4 -0.71 -31.54 -17.41
N LYS A 5 -1.87 -31.10 -16.96
CA LYS A 5 -2.47 -29.82 -17.39
C LYS A 5 -1.47 -28.70 -17.11
N MET A 6 -1.01 -28.02 -18.15
CA MET A 6 -0.11 -26.87 -17.97
C MET A 6 -0.85 -25.76 -17.24
N ILE A 7 -0.20 -25.20 -16.21
CA ILE A 7 -0.69 -24.03 -15.49
C ILE A 7 -0.75 -22.83 -16.44
N LYS A 8 -1.77 -22.03 -16.37
CA LYS A 8 -1.81 -20.74 -17.05
C LYS A 8 -1.14 -19.65 -16.21
N ILE A 9 -0.48 -18.74 -16.88
CA ILE A 9 0.25 -17.63 -16.23
C ILE A 9 -0.34 -16.31 -16.75
N LEU A 10 -0.72 -15.45 -15.81
CA LEU A 10 -1.15 -14.08 -16.07
C LEU A 10 -0.09 -13.13 -15.52
N ASP A 11 0.45 -12.28 -16.37
CA ASP A 11 1.31 -11.18 -15.93
C ASP A 11 0.47 -9.91 -15.75
N CYS A 12 0.52 -9.33 -14.54
CA CYS A 12 -0.25 -8.14 -14.20
C CYS A 12 0.63 -6.90 -13.91
N THR A 13 1.84 -6.85 -14.48
CA THR A 13 2.83 -5.80 -14.20
C THR A 13 2.28 -4.39 -14.42
N ILE A 14 1.65 -4.14 -15.58
CA ILE A 14 1.16 -2.79 -15.93
C ILE A 14 0.00 -2.37 -15.02
N ARG A 15 -0.88 -3.30 -14.67
CA ARG A 15 -1.99 -3.00 -13.76
C ARG A 15 -1.51 -2.75 -12.33
N ASP A 16 -0.72 -3.68 -11.78
CA ASP A 16 -0.34 -3.64 -10.36
C ASP A 16 0.84 -2.70 -10.09
N GLY A 17 1.75 -2.56 -11.06
CA GLY A 17 2.83 -1.58 -10.99
C GLY A 17 2.36 -0.12 -11.02
N GLY A 18 1.15 0.11 -11.51
CA GLY A 18 0.50 1.42 -11.52
C GLY A 18 0.36 2.08 -10.16
N TYR A 19 0.34 1.32 -9.07
CA TYR A 19 0.36 1.88 -7.71
C TYR A 19 1.61 2.72 -7.40
N TYR A 20 2.71 2.52 -8.13
CA TYR A 20 3.92 3.34 -8.03
C TYR A 20 3.99 4.46 -9.08
N THR A 21 3.49 4.20 -10.29
CA THR A 21 3.60 5.13 -11.43
C THR A 21 2.36 5.99 -11.64
N ASN A 22 1.33 5.86 -10.81
CA ASN A 22 -0.02 6.37 -11.05
C ASN A 22 -0.61 5.87 -12.38
N TRP A 23 -0.28 4.64 -12.80
CA TRP A 23 -0.68 4.04 -14.09
C TRP A 23 -0.22 4.82 -15.31
N ASP A 24 0.86 5.58 -15.15
CA ASP A 24 1.55 6.29 -16.22
C ASP A 24 2.89 5.60 -16.49
N PHE A 25 3.00 4.94 -17.63
CA PHE A 25 4.20 4.23 -18.05
C PHE A 25 4.70 4.80 -19.37
N ASP A 26 6.03 4.86 -19.52
CA ASP A 26 6.66 5.22 -20.76
C ASP A 26 6.25 4.27 -21.89
N LYS A 27 5.97 4.83 -23.08
CA LYS A 27 5.52 4.03 -24.22
C LYS A 27 6.56 3.00 -24.64
N THR A 28 7.84 3.38 -24.66
CA THR A 28 8.92 2.49 -25.07
C THR A 28 9.06 1.30 -24.14
N LEU A 29 8.89 1.53 -22.82
CA LEU A 29 8.88 0.48 -21.82
C LEU A 29 7.71 -0.50 -22.04
N VAL A 30 6.51 0.03 -22.30
CA VAL A 30 5.33 -0.83 -22.55
C VAL A 30 5.48 -1.60 -23.84
N ASP A 31 5.97 -0.99 -24.91
CA ASP A 31 6.24 -1.68 -26.18
C ASP A 31 7.24 -2.83 -25.97
N GLN A 32 8.32 -2.59 -25.23
CA GLN A 32 9.33 -3.61 -24.91
C GLN A 32 8.75 -4.73 -24.04
N TYR A 33 7.92 -4.38 -23.06
CA TYR A 33 7.18 -5.37 -22.25
C TYR A 33 6.30 -6.26 -23.13
N ILE A 34 5.51 -5.70 -24.03
CA ILE A 34 4.64 -6.47 -24.94
C ILE A 34 5.47 -7.39 -25.85
N PHE A 35 6.50 -6.86 -26.50
CA PHE A 35 7.34 -7.65 -27.41
C PHE A 35 8.06 -8.80 -26.69
N SER A 36 8.63 -8.54 -25.53
CA SER A 36 9.32 -9.58 -24.76
C SER A 36 8.36 -10.64 -24.24
N THR A 37 7.19 -10.25 -23.72
CA THR A 37 6.19 -11.19 -23.20
C THR A 37 5.58 -12.08 -24.29
N ASN A 38 5.56 -11.64 -25.54
CA ASN A 38 5.16 -12.47 -26.68
C ASN A 38 6.02 -13.74 -26.80
N GLU A 39 7.30 -13.65 -26.45
CA GLU A 39 8.28 -14.76 -26.53
C GLU A 39 8.33 -15.61 -25.23
N LEU A 40 7.49 -15.31 -24.26
CA LEU A 40 7.47 -15.98 -22.96
C LEU A 40 6.24 -16.89 -22.82
N PRO A 41 6.29 -17.95 -22.00
CA PRO A 41 5.17 -18.83 -21.74
C PRO A 41 4.15 -18.19 -20.77
N ILE A 42 3.64 -17.03 -21.17
CA ILE A 42 2.61 -16.26 -20.46
C ILE A 42 1.33 -16.34 -21.33
N ASP A 43 0.18 -16.56 -20.70
CA ASP A 43 -1.10 -16.69 -21.41
C ASP A 43 -1.87 -15.37 -21.48
N TYR A 44 -1.80 -14.57 -20.41
CA TYR A 44 -2.58 -13.35 -20.24
C TYR A 44 -1.71 -12.18 -19.79
N LEU A 45 -2.03 -10.98 -20.29
CA LEU A 45 -1.45 -9.71 -19.84
C LEU A 45 -2.56 -8.82 -19.30
N GLU A 46 -2.53 -8.50 -18.00
CA GLU A 46 -3.45 -7.55 -17.40
C GLU A 46 -2.88 -6.14 -17.50
N VAL A 47 -3.43 -5.38 -18.43
CA VAL A 47 -2.84 -4.11 -18.89
C VAL A 47 -3.38 -2.87 -18.18
N GLY A 48 -4.33 -3.00 -17.28
CA GLY A 48 -4.80 -1.87 -16.50
C GLY A 48 -6.20 -2.00 -15.95
N TYR A 49 -6.70 -0.88 -15.45
CA TYR A 49 -8.10 -0.72 -15.02
C TYR A 49 -8.97 -0.16 -16.15
N ARG A 50 -10.27 -0.32 -15.97
CA ARG A 50 -11.27 0.42 -16.73
C ARG A 50 -12.21 1.09 -15.72
N SER A 51 -12.26 2.42 -15.72
CA SER A 51 -12.98 3.19 -14.72
C SER A 51 -13.49 4.51 -15.29
N TYR A 52 -14.45 5.12 -14.62
CA TYR A 52 -14.77 6.53 -14.80
C TYR A 52 -13.70 7.44 -14.21
N PRO A 53 -13.64 8.72 -14.62
CA PRO A 53 -12.68 9.67 -14.08
C PRO A 53 -12.71 9.72 -12.56
N MET A 54 -11.55 9.61 -11.94
CA MET A 54 -11.33 9.68 -10.50
C MET A 54 -10.71 11.02 -10.12
N LYS A 55 -10.81 11.38 -8.83
CA LYS A 55 -10.15 12.58 -8.30
C LYS A 55 -8.62 12.41 -8.32
N GLY A 56 -7.92 13.44 -8.78
CA GLY A 56 -6.46 13.45 -8.90
C GLY A 56 -5.98 12.91 -10.25
N TYR A 57 -4.65 12.94 -10.46
CA TYR A 57 -4.05 12.44 -11.68
C TYR A 57 -3.87 10.93 -11.62
N LEU A 58 -4.41 10.25 -12.64
CA LEU A 58 -4.16 8.85 -12.93
C LEU A 58 -3.86 8.71 -14.43
N GLY A 59 -2.86 7.90 -14.76
CA GLY A 59 -2.40 7.70 -16.12
C GLY A 59 -3.33 6.84 -16.98
N LYS A 60 -2.95 6.70 -18.23
CA LYS A 60 -3.78 6.06 -19.26
C LYS A 60 -4.11 4.59 -18.96
N TYR A 61 -3.26 3.87 -18.23
CA TYR A 61 -3.52 2.46 -17.87
C TYR A 61 -4.50 2.28 -16.69
N PHE A 62 -4.90 3.37 -16.03
CA PHE A 62 -6.04 3.35 -15.10
C PHE A 62 -7.38 3.42 -15.83
N TYR A 63 -7.40 4.05 -16.98
CA TYR A 63 -8.62 4.23 -17.78
C TYR A 63 -8.67 3.33 -19.01
N ALA A 64 -7.53 2.78 -19.42
CA ALA A 64 -7.36 1.91 -20.58
C ALA A 64 -8.13 2.40 -21.81
N PRO A 65 -7.79 3.59 -22.39
CA PRO A 65 -8.55 4.14 -23.50
C PRO A 65 -8.48 3.21 -24.74
N ILE A 66 -9.50 3.25 -25.57
CA ILE A 66 -9.69 2.33 -26.69
C ILE A 66 -8.47 2.30 -27.62
N TYR A 67 -7.96 3.48 -28.01
CA TYR A 67 -6.80 3.59 -28.90
C TYR A 67 -5.56 2.88 -28.36
N GLU A 68 -5.37 2.89 -27.05
CA GLU A 68 -4.25 2.20 -26.39
C GLU A 68 -4.48 0.69 -26.38
N LEU A 69 -5.70 0.25 -26.05
CA LEU A 69 -6.05 -1.17 -26.06
C LEU A 69 -5.95 -1.76 -27.47
N GLU A 70 -6.38 -1.03 -28.51
CA GLU A 70 -6.19 -1.41 -29.91
C GLU A 70 -4.72 -1.56 -30.28
N ASN A 71 -3.87 -0.60 -29.84
CA ASN A 71 -2.42 -0.66 -30.04
C ASN A 71 -1.80 -1.88 -29.36
N LEU A 72 -2.18 -2.15 -28.10
CA LEU A 72 -1.71 -3.32 -27.37
C LEU A 72 -2.17 -4.63 -28.06
N LYS A 73 -3.44 -4.71 -28.47
CA LYS A 73 -3.99 -5.90 -29.17
C LYS A 73 -3.29 -6.17 -30.50
N LYS A 74 -2.95 -5.12 -31.23
CA LYS A 74 -2.22 -5.24 -32.50
C LYS A 74 -0.82 -5.84 -32.31
N ASN A 75 -0.16 -5.51 -31.20
CA ASN A 75 1.25 -5.86 -30.94
C ASN A 75 1.39 -7.11 -30.05
N SER A 76 0.35 -7.53 -29.36
CA SER A 76 0.38 -8.68 -28.44
C SER A 76 -0.28 -9.91 -29.11
N ILE A 77 0.40 -11.06 -29.01
CA ILE A 77 -0.21 -12.37 -29.31
C ILE A 77 -0.87 -13.00 -28.07
N LYS A 78 -0.69 -12.37 -26.90
CA LYS A 78 -1.26 -12.84 -25.64
C LYS A 78 -2.69 -12.34 -25.48
N LYS A 79 -3.49 -13.04 -24.69
CA LYS A 79 -4.81 -12.57 -24.30
C LYS A 79 -4.68 -11.32 -23.41
N LEU A 80 -5.46 -10.30 -23.70
CA LEU A 80 -5.48 -9.06 -22.93
C LEU A 80 -6.57 -9.08 -21.87
N VAL A 81 -6.22 -8.55 -20.71
CA VAL A 81 -7.08 -8.51 -19.52
C VAL A 81 -7.13 -7.07 -18.99
N ILE A 82 -8.31 -6.65 -18.57
CA ILE A 82 -8.50 -5.45 -17.73
C ILE A 82 -9.20 -5.83 -16.43
N ILE A 83 -9.10 -4.96 -15.43
CA ILE A 83 -9.78 -5.17 -14.17
C ILE A 83 -10.75 -4.02 -13.87
N LEU A 84 -11.91 -4.37 -13.33
CA LEU A 84 -12.88 -3.45 -12.74
C LEU A 84 -12.76 -3.50 -11.22
N ASN A 85 -12.94 -2.36 -10.58
CA ASN A 85 -13.10 -2.31 -9.15
C ASN A 85 -14.59 -2.34 -8.80
N GLU A 86 -15.07 -3.43 -8.20
CA GLU A 86 -16.48 -3.62 -7.88
C GLU A 86 -17.06 -2.47 -7.05
N LYS A 87 -16.29 -1.89 -6.14
CA LYS A 87 -16.75 -0.78 -5.30
C LYS A 87 -17.15 0.47 -6.08
N ASP A 88 -16.57 0.68 -7.28
CA ASP A 88 -16.73 1.89 -8.09
C ASP A 88 -17.65 1.70 -9.29
N ILE A 89 -17.88 0.44 -9.73
CA ILE A 89 -18.60 0.10 -10.97
C ILE A 89 -19.88 -0.67 -10.65
N ARG A 90 -20.95 -0.34 -11.38
CA ARG A 90 -22.27 -0.98 -11.30
C ARG A 90 -22.71 -1.50 -12.67
N LEU A 91 -23.78 -2.32 -12.68
CA LEU A 91 -24.30 -2.93 -13.91
C LEU A 91 -24.66 -1.90 -14.99
N GLU A 92 -25.22 -0.75 -14.60
CA GLU A 92 -25.56 0.34 -15.54
C GLU A 92 -24.35 0.96 -16.24
N HIS A 93 -23.16 0.79 -15.70
CA HIS A 93 -21.92 1.37 -16.23
C HIS A 93 -21.24 0.51 -17.31
N ILE A 94 -21.55 -0.79 -17.36
CA ILE A 94 -20.72 -1.71 -18.17
C ILE A 94 -20.85 -1.51 -19.67
N ASN A 95 -22.03 -1.07 -20.16
CA ASN A 95 -22.21 -0.83 -21.60
C ASN A 95 -21.29 0.30 -22.09
N ASP A 96 -21.17 1.37 -21.33
CA ASP A 96 -20.29 2.50 -21.67
C ASP A 96 -18.82 2.14 -21.52
N LEU A 97 -18.49 1.43 -20.45
CA LEU A 97 -17.10 1.08 -20.15
C LEU A 97 -16.57 -0.08 -21.01
N LEU A 98 -17.36 -1.12 -21.21
CA LEU A 98 -16.90 -2.37 -21.81
C LEU A 98 -17.39 -2.56 -23.27
N GLY A 99 -18.54 -1.96 -23.65
CA GLY A 99 -19.04 -2.07 -25.01
C GLY A 99 -18.00 -1.75 -26.08
N PRO A 100 -17.29 -0.61 -25.97
CA PRO A 100 -16.28 -0.23 -26.97
C PRO A 100 -15.06 -1.16 -27.06
N ILE A 101 -14.84 -2.05 -26.09
CA ILE A 101 -13.66 -2.93 -26.02
C ILE A 101 -13.98 -4.40 -26.24
N VAL A 102 -15.24 -4.72 -26.58
CA VAL A 102 -15.63 -6.06 -27.01
C VAL A 102 -14.83 -6.46 -28.26
N GLY A 103 -14.21 -7.64 -28.23
CA GLY A 103 -13.34 -8.13 -29.30
C GLY A 103 -11.87 -7.63 -29.21
N ILE A 104 -11.57 -6.68 -28.34
CA ILE A 104 -10.20 -6.23 -28.05
C ILE A 104 -9.67 -6.93 -26.81
N ILE A 105 -10.44 -6.89 -25.73
CA ILE A 105 -10.13 -7.53 -24.45
C ILE A 105 -10.73 -8.94 -24.42
N ASP A 106 -9.97 -9.88 -23.90
CA ASP A 106 -10.36 -11.29 -23.79
C ASP A 106 -11.01 -11.60 -22.44
N MET A 107 -10.46 -11.05 -21.34
CA MET A 107 -10.97 -11.28 -19.99
C MET A 107 -11.17 -9.96 -19.25
N VAL A 108 -12.25 -9.87 -18.48
CA VAL A 108 -12.49 -8.81 -17.50
C VAL A 108 -12.40 -9.43 -16.11
N ARG A 109 -11.46 -8.98 -15.31
CA ARG A 109 -11.37 -9.32 -13.88
C ARG A 109 -12.16 -8.33 -13.06
N ILE A 110 -12.64 -8.74 -11.91
CA ILE A 110 -13.38 -7.90 -10.97
C ILE A 110 -12.72 -8.03 -9.61
N ALA A 111 -12.19 -6.93 -9.09
CA ALA A 111 -11.67 -6.87 -7.72
C ALA A 111 -12.84 -6.79 -6.75
N ILE A 112 -12.93 -7.75 -5.83
CA ILE A 112 -14.09 -7.99 -4.99
C ILE A 112 -13.66 -8.00 -3.51
N ASP A 113 -14.35 -7.19 -2.70
CA ASP A 113 -14.36 -7.39 -1.26
C ASP A 113 -15.32 -8.56 -0.94
N PRO A 114 -14.90 -9.56 -0.13
CA PRO A 114 -15.76 -10.70 0.21
C PRO A 114 -17.14 -10.30 0.75
N GLU A 115 -17.24 -9.18 1.46
CA GLU A 115 -18.50 -8.67 1.98
C GLU A 115 -19.54 -8.34 0.88
N HIS A 116 -19.05 -8.09 -0.34
CA HIS A 116 -19.86 -7.63 -1.46
C HIS A 116 -19.98 -8.64 -2.60
N LEU A 117 -19.79 -9.94 -2.35
CA LEU A 117 -19.84 -10.99 -3.37
C LEU A 117 -21.17 -10.99 -4.15
N GLY A 118 -22.30 -10.84 -3.47
CA GLY A 118 -23.61 -10.79 -4.15
C GLY A 118 -23.74 -9.65 -5.16
N ARG A 119 -23.20 -8.48 -4.85
CA ARG A 119 -23.16 -7.32 -5.76
C ARG A 119 -22.21 -7.56 -6.95
N ALA A 120 -21.07 -8.21 -6.67
CA ALA A 120 -20.11 -8.59 -7.70
C ALA A 120 -20.66 -9.62 -8.67
N LEU A 121 -21.48 -10.57 -8.21
CA LEU A 121 -22.15 -11.56 -9.06
C LEU A 121 -23.08 -10.90 -10.10
N ILE A 122 -23.85 -9.89 -9.70
CA ILE A 122 -24.71 -9.11 -10.60
C ILE A 122 -23.90 -8.43 -11.70
N LEU A 123 -22.79 -7.77 -11.29
CA LEU A 123 -21.88 -7.11 -12.23
C LEU A 123 -21.26 -8.12 -13.20
N ALA A 124 -20.76 -9.22 -12.67
CA ALA A 124 -20.08 -10.28 -13.44
C ALA A 124 -21.01 -10.96 -14.45
N GLU A 125 -22.27 -11.20 -14.10
CA GLU A 125 -23.26 -11.74 -15.03
C GLU A 125 -23.47 -10.82 -16.24
N GLY A 126 -23.51 -9.50 -15.99
CA GLY A 126 -23.57 -8.51 -17.07
C GLY A 126 -22.33 -8.57 -17.98
N VAL A 127 -21.13 -8.63 -17.37
CA VAL A 127 -19.86 -8.76 -18.12
C VAL A 127 -19.83 -10.06 -18.94
N LYS A 128 -20.27 -11.18 -18.38
CA LYS A 128 -20.35 -12.46 -19.05
C LYS A 128 -21.28 -12.43 -20.27
N LYS A 129 -22.44 -11.78 -20.16
CA LYS A 129 -23.40 -11.60 -21.27
C LYS A 129 -22.82 -10.78 -22.42
N MET A 130 -21.80 -9.94 -22.18
CA MET A 130 -21.10 -9.22 -23.25
C MET A 130 -20.05 -10.05 -23.98
N GLY A 131 -19.82 -11.30 -23.56
CA GLY A 131 -18.92 -12.26 -24.23
C GLY A 131 -17.50 -12.30 -23.70
N PHE A 132 -17.18 -11.61 -22.60
CA PHE A 132 -15.85 -11.68 -21.96
C PHE A 132 -15.68 -12.97 -21.15
N GLU A 133 -14.43 -13.47 -21.05
CA GLU A 133 -14.05 -14.30 -19.91
C GLU A 133 -14.15 -13.45 -18.62
N VAL A 134 -14.59 -14.05 -17.51
CA VAL A 134 -14.76 -13.36 -16.24
C VAL A 134 -13.85 -13.96 -15.17
N GLY A 135 -13.04 -13.13 -14.54
CA GLY A 135 -12.21 -13.50 -13.39
C GLY A 135 -12.64 -12.74 -12.12
N PHE A 136 -12.84 -13.47 -11.03
CA PHE A 136 -13.05 -12.87 -9.71
C PHE A 136 -11.74 -12.76 -8.97
N ASN A 137 -11.30 -11.54 -8.66
CA ASN A 137 -10.18 -11.28 -7.73
C ASN A 137 -10.73 -11.04 -6.34
N VAL A 138 -10.90 -12.14 -5.58
CA VAL A 138 -11.47 -12.04 -4.23
C VAL A 138 -10.37 -11.73 -3.24
N MET A 139 -10.39 -10.52 -2.73
CA MET A 139 -9.38 -9.98 -1.81
C MET A 139 -9.46 -10.61 -0.43
N TYR A 140 -8.40 -10.41 0.36
CA TYR A 140 -8.35 -10.71 1.79
C TYR A 140 -8.57 -12.18 2.16
N MET A 141 -7.98 -13.13 1.40
CA MET A 141 -8.20 -14.57 1.62
C MET A 141 -7.94 -15.01 3.08
N SER A 142 -6.99 -14.40 3.77
CA SER A 142 -6.70 -14.70 5.18
C SER A 142 -7.80 -14.28 6.17
N LYS A 143 -8.81 -13.55 5.70
CA LYS A 143 -9.93 -13.06 6.53
C LYS A 143 -11.30 -13.60 6.12
N TRP A 144 -11.39 -14.49 5.14
CA TRP A 144 -12.68 -14.95 4.61
C TRP A 144 -13.59 -15.59 5.64
N SER A 145 -13.04 -16.26 6.64
CA SER A 145 -13.81 -16.82 7.77
C SER A 145 -14.53 -15.77 8.62
N GLN A 146 -14.15 -14.50 8.51
CA GLN A 146 -14.77 -13.40 9.26
C GLN A 146 -16.03 -12.84 8.55
N TYR A 147 -16.27 -13.21 7.28
CA TYR A 147 -17.42 -12.76 6.50
C TYR A 147 -18.50 -13.82 6.50
N GLY A 148 -19.55 -13.62 7.32
CA GLY A 148 -20.52 -14.67 7.69
C GLY A 148 -21.24 -15.38 6.53
N ASN A 149 -21.57 -14.65 5.44
CA ASN A 149 -22.31 -15.22 4.30
C ASN A 149 -21.42 -15.60 3.11
N PHE A 150 -20.17 -15.16 3.09
CA PHE A 150 -19.29 -15.29 1.94
C PHE A 150 -19.16 -16.75 1.46
N ILE A 151 -18.85 -17.66 2.39
CA ILE A 151 -18.62 -19.07 2.03
C ILE A 151 -19.88 -19.74 1.46
N SER A 152 -21.04 -19.44 2.05
CA SER A 152 -22.31 -20.02 1.56
C SER A 152 -22.76 -19.49 0.21
N GLU A 153 -22.26 -18.31 -0.20
CA GLU A 153 -22.54 -17.70 -1.50
C GLU A 153 -21.62 -18.17 -2.63
N LEU A 154 -20.51 -18.87 -2.33
CA LEU A 154 -19.54 -19.35 -3.32
C LEU A 154 -20.16 -20.26 -4.39
N LYS A 155 -21.19 -21.03 -4.06
CA LYS A 155 -21.92 -21.87 -5.02
C LYS A 155 -22.54 -21.06 -6.19
N ASN A 156 -22.78 -19.77 -5.99
CA ASN A 156 -23.38 -18.91 -7.02
C ASN A 156 -22.36 -18.45 -8.08
N VAL A 157 -21.07 -18.75 -7.90
CA VAL A 157 -19.99 -18.37 -8.81
C VAL A 157 -19.93 -19.26 -10.06
N ASP A 158 -20.35 -20.52 -9.97
CA ASP A 158 -20.09 -21.57 -10.94
C ASP A 158 -20.51 -21.26 -12.38
N SER A 159 -21.65 -20.60 -12.56
CA SER A 159 -22.18 -20.30 -13.93
C SER A 159 -21.75 -18.92 -14.42
N ILE A 160 -21.05 -18.13 -13.63
CA ILE A 160 -20.78 -16.72 -13.89
C ILE A 160 -19.30 -16.47 -14.13
N ALA A 161 -18.43 -16.94 -13.23
CA ALA A 161 -16.99 -16.73 -13.35
C ALA A 161 -16.30 -17.90 -14.08
N ASP A 162 -15.32 -17.57 -14.92
CA ASP A 162 -14.41 -18.55 -15.53
C ASP A 162 -13.25 -18.89 -14.59
N TYR A 163 -12.83 -17.91 -13.78
CA TYR A 163 -11.76 -18.07 -12.78
C TYR A 163 -12.14 -17.40 -11.47
N PHE A 164 -11.89 -18.10 -10.39
CA PHE A 164 -12.02 -17.58 -9.03
C PHE A 164 -10.63 -17.48 -8.40
N TYR A 165 -10.11 -16.26 -8.25
CA TYR A 165 -8.79 -16.00 -7.67
C TYR A 165 -8.87 -15.81 -6.16
N MET A 166 -8.02 -16.55 -5.48
CA MET A 166 -7.71 -16.34 -4.06
C MET A 166 -6.57 -15.34 -3.97
N VAL A 167 -6.85 -14.16 -3.39
CA VAL A 167 -5.86 -13.07 -3.33
C VAL A 167 -5.31 -12.95 -1.90
N ASP A 168 -4.00 -13.19 -1.75
CA ASP A 168 -3.27 -12.88 -0.51
C ASP A 168 -2.99 -11.38 -0.43
N SER A 169 -4.02 -10.60 -0.10
CA SER A 169 -3.97 -9.13 -0.12
C SER A 169 -2.97 -8.53 0.87
N PHE A 170 -2.59 -9.26 1.89
CA PHE A 170 -1.65 -8.81 2.91
C PHE A 170 -0.25 -9.39 2.73
N GLY A 171 -0.08 -10.40 1.87
CA GLY A 171 1.19 -11.13 1.73
C GLY A 171 1.59 -11.86 3.00
N GLY A 172 0.62 -12.32 3.78
CA GLY A 172 0.81 -12.90 5.11
C GLY A 172 0.38 -14.36 5.25
N VAL A 173 -0.08 -15.02 4.19
CA VAL A 173 -0.48 -16.44 4.24
C VAL A 173 0.73 -17.36 4.10
N TYR A 174 0.61 -18.55 4.67
CA TYR A 174 1.57 -19.63 4.58
C TYR A 174 1.07 -20.75 3.65
N PRO A 175 1.93 -21.67 3.19
CA PRO A 175 1.50 -22.76 2.32
C PRO A 175 0.32 -23.57 2.86
N LYS A 176 0.25 -23.79 4.17
CA LYS A 176 -0.87 -24.48 4.81
C LYS A 176 -2.19 -23.72 4.61
N ASP A 177 -2.16 -22.39 4.78
CA ASP A 177 -3.35 -21.55 4.60
C ASP A 177 -3.84 -21.58 3.15
N VAL A 178 -2.90 -21.66 2.18
CA VAL A 178 -3.21 -21.81 0.77
C VAL A 178 -3.96 -23.13 0.51
N ILE A 179 -3.46 -24.25 1.05
CA ILE A 179 -4.09 -25.57 0.91
C ILE A 179 -5.50 -25.55 1.49
N GLU A 180 -5.64 -25.08 2.75
CA GLU A 180 -6.93 -25.02 3.45
C GLU A 180 -7.94 -24.15 2.69
N THR A 181 -7.48 -23.04 2.09
CA THR A 181 -8.34 -22.15 1.30
C THR A 181 -8.76 -22.80 -0.02
N ILE A 182 -7.86 -23.51 -0.72
CA ILE A 182 -8.20 -24.26 -1.94
C ILE A 182 -9.26 -25.31 -1.63
N ASP A 183 -9.08 -26.09 -0.58
CA ASP A 183 -10.02 -27.13 -0.18
C ASP A 183 -11.40 -26.54 0.19
N LEU A 184 -11.40 -25.42 0.91
CA LEU A 184 -12.62 -24.68 1.25
C LEU A 184 -13.36 -24.20 -0.01
N VAL A 185 -12.67 -23.57 -0.94
CA VAL A 185 -13.30 -23.06 -2.17
C VAL A 185 -13.84 -24.20 -3.02
N ARG A 186 -13.04 -25.27 -3.23
CA ARG A 186 -13.46 -26.43 -4.02
C ARG A 186 -14.64 -27.19 -3.43
N SER A 187 -14.80 -27.16 -2.11
CA SER A 187 -15.97 -27.77 -1.46
C SER A 187 -17.27 -27.00 -1.75
N ASN A 188 -17.19 -25.78 -2.27
CA ASN A 188 -18.33 -24.90 -2.48
C ASN A 188 -18.54 -24.45 -3.93
N THR A 189 -17.54 -24.59 -4.81
CA THR A 189 -17.65 -24.21 -6.23
C THR A 189 -16.79 -25.12 -7.12
N SER A 190 -17.25 -25.36 -8.33
CA SER A 190 -16.51 -26.09 -9.38
C SER A 190 -15.72 -25.15 -10.32
N CYS A 191 -15.75 -23.84 -10.07
CA CYS A 191 -15.06 -22.83 -10.86
C CYS A 191 -13.55 -23.11 -10.92
N LYS A 192 -12.91 -22.76 -12.04
CA LYS A 192 -11.44 -22.80 -12.12
C LYS A 192 -10.84 -21.85 -11.12
N LEU A 193 -9.75 -22.29 -10.46
CA LEU A 193 -9.12 -21.51 -9.40
C LEU A 193 -7.91 -20.74 -9.90
N GLY A 194 -7.77 -19.52 -9.41
CA GLY A 194 -6.59 -18.68 -9.57
C GLY A 194 -5.93 -18.35 -8.23
N PHE A 195 -4.65 -18.02 -8.27
CA PHE A 195 -3.92 -17.55 -7.08
C PHE A 195 -3.11 -16.29 -7.40
N HIS A 196 -3.22 -15.29 -6.53
CA HIS A 196 -2.47 -14.03 -6.59
C HIS A 196 -1.79 -13.78 -5.25
N GLY A 197 -0.46 -13.92 -5.22
CA GLY A 197 0.35 -13.81 -4.01
C GLY A 197 1.15 -12.52 -3.93
N HIS A 198 0.97 -11.74 -2.85
CA HIS A 198 1.86 -10.66 -2.49
C HIS A 198 3.08 -11.16 -1.71
N ASN A 199 4.15 -10.37 -1.70
CA ASN A 199 5.45 -10.85 -1.25
C ASN A 199 5.94 -10.23 0.08
N ASN A 200 5.03 -9.82 0.96
CA ASN A 200 5.38 -9.17 2.23
C ASN A 200 6.32 -10.03 3.10
N LEU A 201 6.08 -11.33 3.18
CA LEU A 201 6.90 -12.30 3.92
C LEU A 201 7.87 -13.10 3.04
N GLU A 202 8.04 -12.70 1.77
CA GLU A 202 8.85 -13.44 0.77
C GLU A 202 8.35 -14.87 0.51
N LEU A 203 7.07 -15.15 0.76
CA LEU A 203 6.45 -16.45 0.57
C LEU A 203 5.67 -16.57 -0.76
N ALA A 204 5.63 -15.54 -1.58
CA ALA A 204 4.83 -15.54 -2.80
C ALA A 204 5.17 -16.70 -3.73
N LEU A 205 6.47 -17.06 -3.90
CA LEU A 205 6.86 -18.20 -4.73
C LEU A 205 6.35 -19.51 -4.14
N ILE A 206 6.67 -19.80 -2.89
CA ILE A 206 6.30 -21.10 -2.30
C ILE A 206 4.78 -21.26 -2.21
N ASN A 207 4.05 -20.20 -1.88
CA ASN A 207 2.59 -20.21 -1.87
C ASN A 207 2.01 -20.47 -3.26
N THR A 208 2.58 -19.86 -4.31
CA THR A 208 2.15 -20.09 -5.69
C THR A 208 2.46 -21.51 -6.16
N LEU A 209 3.67 -22.03 -5.86
CA LEU A 209 4.01 -23.42 -6.19
C LEU A 209 3.11 -24.41 -5.45
N THR A 210 2.78 -24.15 -4.17
CA THR A 210 1.81 -24.94 -3.41
C THR A 210 0.42 -24.90 -4.06
N ALA A 211 -0.03 -23.72 -4.49
CA ALA A 211 -1.30 -23.60 -5.19
C ALA A 211 -1.34 -24.41 -6.49
N ILE A 212 -0.24 -24.38 -7.28
CA ILE A 212 -0.11 -25.18 -8.51
C ILE A 212 -0.15 -26.69 -8.21
N GLU A 213 0.60 -27.14 -7.18
CA GLU A 213 0.60 -28.55 -6.75
C GLU A 213 -0.78 -29.04 -6.31
N HIS A 214 -1.57 -28.15 -5.71
CA HIS A 214 -2.95 -28.44 -5.32
C HIS A 214 -3.99 -28.10 -6.42
N GLY A 215 -3.51 -27.96 -7.67
CA GLY A 215 -4.31 -27.97 -8.89
C GLY A 215 -5.03 -26.66 -9.19
N VAL A 216 -4.54 -25.53 -8.76
CA VAL A 216 -4.97 -24.22 -9.26
C VAL A 216 -4.74 -24.14 -10.78
N ASP A 217 -5.60 -23.46 -11.50
CA ASP A 217 -5.62 -23.43 -12.97
C ASP A 217 -4.86 -22.26 -13.58
N ILE A 218 -4.71 -21.16 -12.83
CA ILE A 218 -4.04 -19.94 -13.27
C ILE A 218 -3.37 -19.24 -12.08
N VAL A 219 -2.21 -18.64 -12.33
CA VAL A 219 -1.46 -17.89 -11.31
C VAL A 219 -0.99 -16.55 -11.85
N ASP A 220 -0.87 -15.58 -10.96
CA ASP A 220 -0.40 -14.23 -11.27
C ASP A 220 1.07 -14.04 -10.90
N ALA A 221 1.74 -13.22 -11.70
CA ALA A 221 3.09 -12.71 -11.40
C ALA A 221 3.28 -11.32 -12.02
N THR A 222 4.39 -10.66 -11.69
CA THR A 222 4.76 -9.37 -12.27
C THR A 222 6.27 -9.31 -12.53
N ILE A 223 6.68 -8.60 -13.57
CA ILE A 223 8.10 -8.39 -13.87
C ILE A 223 8.76 -7.67 -12.68
N SER A 224 9.90 -8.23 -12.25
CA SER A 224 10.66 -7.75 -11.08
C SER A 224 9.83 -7.66 -9.79
N GLY A 225 8.67 -8.32 -9.73
CA GLY A 225 7.75 -8.26 -8.61
C GLY A 225 7.07 -6.91 -8.44
N MET A 226 7.01 -6.07 -9.48
CA MET A 226 6.41 -4.75 -9.39
C MET A 226 4.93 -4.82 -9.00
N GLY A 227 4.56 -4.15 -7.92
CA GLY A 227 3.18 -4.14 -7.44
C GLY A 227 3.04 -3.38 -6.13
N ARG A 228 1.81 -3.25 -5.64
CA ARG A 228 1.51 -2.47 -4.45
C ARG A 228 2.35 -2.92 -3.24
N GLY A 229 2.94 -1.95 -2.54
CA GLY A 229 3.67 -2.18 -1.28
C GLY A 229 4.91 -3.06 -1.46
N ALA A 230 4.89 -4.24 -0.85
CA ALA A 230 5.98 -5.21 -0.93
C ALA A 230 6.12 -5.87 -2.31
N GLY A 231 5.17 -5.62 -3.21
CA GLY A 231 5.15 -6.24 -4.53
C GLY A 231 4.58 -7.66 -4.52
N ASN A 232 4.70 -8.29 -5.68
CA ASN A 232 4.12 -9.58 -6.03
C ASN A 232 5.19 -10.67 -6.22
N LEU A 233 4.75 -11.87 -6.55
CA LEU A 233 5.62 -12.88 -7.12
C LEU A 233 6.29 -12.35 -8.39
N LYS A 234 7.60 -12.52 -8.50
CA LYS A 234 8.34 -12.14 -9.71
C LYS A 234 8.07 -13.11 -10.85
N THR A 235 7.71 -12.59 -12.03
CA THR A 235 7.51 -13.40 -13.25
C THR A 235 8.77 -14.18 -13.60
N GLU A 236 9.94 -13.54 -13.58
CA GLU A 236 11.22 -14.19 -13.86
C GLU A 236 11.53 -15.33 -12.87
N LEU A 237 11.17 -15.18 -11.60
CA LEU A 237 11.38 -16.21 -10.59
C LEU A 237 10.44 -17.41 -10.80
N LEU A 238 9.16 -17.13 -11.08
CA LEU A 238 8.16 -18.17 -11.40
C LEU A 238 8.57 -18.97 -12.63
N LEU A 239 8.89 -18.28 -13.72
CA LEU A 239 9.27 -18.95 -14.99
C LEU A 239 10.53 -19.78 -14.82
N THR A 240 11.54 -19.26 -14.10
CA THR A 240 12.78 -20.01 -13.82
C THR A 240 12.51 -21.25 -12.96
N ALA A 241 11.67 -21.12 -11.93
CA ALA A 241 11.30 -22.26 -11.08
C ALA A 241 10.52 -23.34 -11.86
N LEU A 242 9.57 -22.95 -12.69
CA LEU A 242 8.79 -23.89 -13.52
C LEU A 242 9.63 -24.51 -14.64
N ASN A 243 10.57 -23.77 -15.22
CA ASN A 243 11.55 -24.33 -16.16
C ASN A 243 12.35 -25.47 -15.50
N ALA A 244 12.92 -25.21 -14.33
CA ALA A 244 13.76 -26.19 -13.62
C ALA A 244 12.96 -27.38 -13.09
N LYS A 245 11.75 -27.16 -12.58
CA LYS A 245 10.93 -28.18 -11.92
C LYS A 245 10.04 -28.98 -12.90
N GLU A 246 9.47 -28.30 -13.87
CA GLU A 246 8.43 -28.84 -14.75
C GLU A 246 8.88 -28.95 -16.22
N GLY A 247 10.06 -28.43 -16.56
CA GLY A 247 10.55 -28.40 -17.95
C GLY A 247 9.83 -27.38 -18.83
N LEU A 248 9.23 -26.33 -18.24
CA LEU A 248 8.60 -25.25 -19.00
C LEU A 248 9.63 -24.61 -19.93
N ASP A 249 9.32 -24.51 -21.23
CA ASP A 249 10.21 -23.84 -22.18
C ASP A 249 10.18 -22.34 -22.00
N VAL A 250 11.34 -21.73 -21.72
CA VAL A 250 11.46 -20.29 -21.41
C VAL A 250 12.56 -19.67 -22.25
N ASN A 251 12.21 -18.63 -23.00
CA ASN A 251 13.18 -17.79 -23.70
C ASN A 251 13.84 -16.82 -22.68
N PHE A 252 14.97 -17.24 -22.09
CA PHE A 252 15.69 -16.46 -21.09
C PHE A 252 16.27 -15.16 -21.64
N ASN A 253 16.51 -15.03 -22.95
CA ASN A 253 16.96 -13.77 -23.54
C ASN A 253 15.82 -12.73 -23.53
N ALA A 254 14.60 -13.13 -23.94
CA ALA A 254 13.43 -12.27 -23.88
C ALA A 254 13.09 -11.91 -22.42
N LEU A 255 13.21 -12.88 -21.50
CA LEU A 255 12.99 -12.65 -20.07
C LEU A 255 14.01 -11.63 -19.50
N GLY A 256 15.30 -11.79 -19.78
CA GLY A 256 16.34 -10.86 -19.37
C GLY A 256 16.12 -9.44 -19.95
N THR A 257 15.69 -9.37 -21.20
CA THR A 257 15.38 -8.09 -21.86
C THR A 257 14.27 -7.32 -21.14
N VAL A 258 13.17 -7.99 -20.79
CA VAL A 258 12.07 -7.29 -20.11
C VAL A 258 12.43 -6.96 -18.66
N VAL A 259 13.12 -7.83 -17.95
CA VAL A 259 13.57 -7.54 -16.58
C VAL A 259 14.46 -6.30 -16.54
N ASN A 260 15.47 -6.24 -17.40
CA ASN A 260 16.39 -5.08 -17.49
C ASN A 260 15.63 -3.79 -17.85
N ALA A 261 14.57 -3.86 -18.64
CA ALA A 261 13.77 -2.68 -18.98
C ALA A 261 13.11 -2.04 -17.76
N PHE A 262 12.82 -2.81 -16.71
CA PHE A 262 12.19 -2.34 -15.47
C PHE A 262 13.20 -1.88 -14.40
N ASP A 263 14.52 -2.07 -14.60
CA ASP A 263 15.56 -1.71 -13.61
C ASP A 263 15.49 -0.23 -13.21
N GLY A 264 15.31 0.67 -14.18
CA GLY A 264 15.20 2.10 -13.90
C GLY A 264 13.99 2.47 -13.02
N LEU A 265 12.88 1.77 -13.18
CA LEU A 265 11.71 1.94 -12.30
C LEU A 265 11.98 1.35 -10.91
N LEU A 266 12.63 0.19 -10.85
CA LEU A 266 13.01 -0.45 -9.58
C LEU A 266 13.95 0.46 -8.77
N GLU A 267 14.96 1.04 -9.39
CA GLU A 267 15.86 2.00 -8.74
C GLU A 267 15.11 3.24 -8.23
N LYS A 268 14.19 3.77 -9.06
CA LYS A 268 13.42 4.97 -8.72
C LYS A 268 12.45 4.75 -7.57
N TYR A 269 11.67 3.68 -7.61
CA TYR A 269 10.57 3.46 -6.67
C TYR A 269 10.93 2.52 -5.52
N GLN A 270 11.92 1.64 -5.69
CA GLN A 270 12.42 0.73 -4.67
C GLN A 270 11.31 -0.11 -4.03
N TRP A 271 10.42 -0.70 -4.86
CA TRP A 271 9.45 -1.66 -4.35
C TRP A 271 10.15 -2.93 -3.87
N GLY A 272 9.43 -3.70 -3.11
CA GLY A 272 9.93 -4.90 -2.46
C GLY A 272 9.65 -4.87 -0.97
N THR A 273 9.85 -6.02 -0.31
CA THR A 273 9.55 -6.10 1.11
C THR A 273 10.61 -5.41 1.98
N ASN A 274 10.18 -5.00 3.14
CA ASN A 274 10.99 -4.45 4.21
C ASN A 274 10.29 -4.69 5.55
N LEU A 275 10.94 -4.39 6.66
CA LEU A 275 10.39 -4.68 7.98
C LEU A 275 8.98 -4.10 8.23
N PRO A 276 8.62 -2.85 7.86
CA PRO A 276 7.24 -2.37 7.89
C PRO A 276 6.25 -3.24 7.11
N TYR A 277 6.59 -3.65 5.88
CA TYR A 277 5.72 -4.53 5.09
C TYR A 277 5.61 -5.94 5.68
N MET A 278 6.70 -6.48 6.24
CA MET A 278 6.67 -7.78 6.93
C MET A 278 5.72 -7.74 8.14
N ILE A 279 5.82 -6.70 8.98
CA ILE A 279 4.96 -6.54 10.15
C ILE A 279 3.50 -6.34 9.74
N SER A 280 3.23 -5.50 8.75
CA SER A 280 1.86 -5.25 8.29
C SER A 280 1.24 -6.49 7.65
N GLY A 281 2.00 -7.23 6.84
CA GLY A 281 1.56 -8.46 6.20
C GLY A 281 1.24 -9.55 7.22
N SER A 282 2.16 -9.85 8.12
CA SER A 282 2.00 -10.89 9.15
C SER A 282 0.85 -10.62 10.13
N ASN A 283 0.42 -9.37 10.27
CA ASN A 283 -0.70 -8.98 11.15
C ASN A 283 -1.96 -8.58 10.38
N SER A 284 -2.01 -8.78 9.07
CA SER A 284 -3.15 -8.43 8.20
C SER A 284 -3.62 -6.97 8.39
N LEU A 285 -2.66 -6.03 8.44
CA LEU A 285 -2.92 -4.60 8.57
C LEU A 285 -3.09 -3.92 7.20
N PRO A 286 -3.78 -2.76 7.11
CA PRO A 286 -4.01 -2.06 5.86
C PRO A 286 -2.71 -1.71 5.11
N GLN A 287 -2.56 -2.22 3.88
CA GLN A 287 -1.33 -2.05 3.10
C GLN A 287 -1.19 -0.65 2.49
N LYS A 288 -2.30 0.05 2.25
CA LYS A 288 -2.29 1.40 1.68
C LYS A 288 -1.54 2.37 2.59
N ASP A 289 -1.87 2.39 3.87
CA ASP A 289 -1.25 3.31 4.83
C ASP A 289 0.26 3.05 4.95
N VAL A 290 0.64 1.77 5.04
CA VAL A 290 2.06 1.38 5.12
C VAL A 290 2.82 1.81 3.88
N MET A 291 2.24 1.59 2.69
CA MET A 291 2.85 2.00 1.44
C MET A 291 3.02 3.53 1.38
N ASP A 292 2.00 4.29 1.78
CA ASP A 292 2.07 5.75 1.82
C ASP A 292 3.19 6.23 2.77
N TRP A 293 3.34 5.61 3.94
CA TRP A 293 4.39 5.96 4.90
C TRP A 293 5.79 5.59 4.40
N VAL A 294 5.96 4.40 3.82
CA VAL A 294 7.25 3.92 3.31
C VAL A 294 7.69 4.72 2.08
N THR A 295 6.80 4.92 1.11
CA THR A 295 7.15 5.58 -0.17
C THR A 295 7.38 7.07 -0.04
N THR A 296 6.80 7.73 0.95
CA THR A 296 7.09 9.13 1.26
C THR A 296 8.55 9.35 1.66
N ARG A 297 9.24 8.30 2.16
CA ARG A 297 10.66 8.33 2.61
C ARG A 297 10.95 9.40 3.65
N PHE A 298 9.94 9.75 4.40
CA PHE A 298 9.93 10.85 5.34
C PHE A 298 9.94 10.35 6.79
N TYR A 299 9.29 9.19 7.02
CA TYR A 299 9.20 8.58 8.33
C TYR A 299 10.31 7.54 8.53
N SER A 300 10.87 7.50 9.74
CA SER A 300 11.76 6.39 10.11
C SER A 300 10.99 5.08 10.20
N PHE A 301 11.64 3.96 9.93
CA PHE A 301 11.02 2.64 10.10
C PHE A 301 10.52 2.43 11.53
N ASN A 302 11.23 2.92 12.54
CA ASN A 302 10.77 2.85 13.93
C ASN A 302 9.43 3.56 14.16
N SER A 303 9.21 4.72 13.52
CA SER A 303 7.93 5.43 13.61
C SER A 303 6.82 4.65 12.91
N ILE A 304 7.09 4.10 11.73
CA ILE A 304 6.13 3.27 10.99
C ILE A 304 5.77 2.01 11.78
N ILE A 305 6.77 1.31 12.33
CA ILE A 305 6.57 0.11 13.14
C ILE A 305 5.70 0.42 14.37
N ARG A 306 5.95 1.56 15.02
CA ARG A 306 5.13 1.99 16.16
C ARG A 306 3.68 2.25 15.76
N ALA A 307 3.44 2.92 14.62
CA ALA A 307 2.11 3.13 14.10
C ALA A 307 1.39 1.80 13.80
N LEU A 308 2.09 0.83 13.22
CA LEU A 308 1.56 -0.52 12.98
C LEU A 308 1.23 -1.26 14.28
N GLN A 309 2.08 -1.15 15.31
CA GLN A 309 1.82 -1.74 16.63
C GLN A 309 0.58 -1.11 17.28
N ASN A 310 0.41 0.21 17.16
CA ASN A 310 -0.77 0.91 17.64
C ASN A 310 -2.05 0.44 16.90
N GLN A 311 -2.00 0.31 15.57
CA GLN A 311 -3.12 -0.23 14.79
C GLN A 311 -3.49 -1.66 15.25
N LYS A 312 -2.49 -2.54 15.42
CA LYS A 312 -2.71 -3.91 15.91
C LYS A 312 -3.35 -3.92 17.30
N ALA A 313 -2.87 -3.08 18.19
CA ALA A 313 -3.37 -2.97 19.56
C ALA A 313 -4.66 -2.14 19.67
N LYS A 314 -5.19 -1.61 18.56
CA LYS A 314 -6.36 -0.73 18.50
C LYS A 314 -6.21 0.51 19.41
N VAL A 315 -4.99 1.02 19.54
CA VAL A 315 -4.70 2.26 20.28
C VAL A 315 -5.30 3.44 19.50
N LYS A 316 -6.03 4.30 20.20
CA LYS A 316 -6.55 5.55 19.63
C LYS A 316 -5.42 6.56 19.55
N ASP A 317 -4.83 6.71 18.38
CA ASP A 317 -3.66 7.55 18.13
C ASP A 317 -3.88 8.65 17.08
N ASN A 318 -5.10 8.81 16.60
CA ASN A 318 -5.48 9.85 15.65
C ASN A 318 -6.83 10.49 16.06
N GLU A 319 -6.87 11.02 17.28
CA GLU A 319 -8.03 11.71 17.81
C GLU A 319 -7.93 13.23 17.54
N ARG A 320 -9.07 13.88 17.40
CA ARG A 320 -9.14 15.33 17.35
C ARG A 320 -8.85 15.92 18.72
N LEU A 321 -8.04 16.97 18.76
CA LEU A 321 -7.66 17.70 19.97
C LEU A 321 -8.12 19.16 19.89
N PRO A 322 -8.15 19.90 21.03
CA PRO A 322 -8.35 21.34 20.99
C PRO A 322 -7.31 22.03 20.11
N VAL A 323 -7.73 23.06 19.40
CA VAL A 323 -6.81 23.84 18.55
C VAL A 323 -5.85 24.63 19.43
N PHE A 324 -4.57 24.65 19.06
CA PHE A 324 -3.56 25.46 19.71
C PHE A 324 -3.81 26.95 19.47
N GLU A 325 -4.12 27.65 20.52
CA GLU A 325 -4.25 29.11 20.52
C GLU A 325 -3.09 29.69 21.34
N ALA A 326 -2.29 30.51 20.71
CA ALA A 326 -1.20 31.20 21.39
C ALA A 326 -1.79 32.25 22.36
N LYS A 327 -1.73 31.97 23.65
CA LYS A 327 -2.15 32.96 24.68
C LYS A 327 -1.07 34.03 24.90
N ASP A 328 0.17 33.72 24.56
CA ASP A 328 1.34 34.59 24.70
C ASP A 328 1.96 34.80 23.32
N THR A 329 2.39 36.02 23.06
CA THR A 329 3.26 36.35 21.93
C THR A 329 4.72 36.23 22.40
N ALA A 330 5.55 35.59 21.60
CA ALA A 330 6.98 35.51 21.88
C ALA A 330 7.76 36.34 20.85
N SER A 331 8.62 37.26 21.30
CA SER A 331 9.51 37.98 20.38
C SER A 331 10.57 37.04 19.77
N GLU A 332 10.98 36.05 20.56
CA GLU A 332 11.97 35.04 20.12
C GLU A 332 11.56 33.63 20.56
N VAL A 333 11.84 32.67 19.71
CA VAL A 333 11.72 31.23 20.02
C VAL A 333 13.01 30.52 19.66
N LEU A 334 13.34 29.48 20.39
CA LEU A 334 14.44 28.58 20.07
C LEU A 334 13.86 27.21 19.69
N ILE A 335 14.09 26.76 18.44
CA ILE A 335 13.68 25.43 18.00
C ILE A 335 14.84 24.45 18.17
N ILE A 336 14.63 23.41 18.99
CA ILE A 336 15.60 22.35 19.26
C ILE A 336 15.22 21.12 18.47
N GLY A 337 16.09 20.70 17.53
CA GLY A 337 15.91 19.50 16.72
C GLY A 337 16.35 18.21 17.42
N GLY A 338 16.04 17.06 16.79
CA GLY A 338 16.49 15.74 17.25
C GLY A 338 17.93 15.36 16.85
N GLY A 339 18.70 16.31 16.31
CA GLY A 339 20.07 16.09 15.85
C GLY A 339 21.11 16.00 16.98
N LYS A 340 22.29 15.46 16.65
CA LYS A 340 23.40 15.24 17.58
C LYS A 340 23.96 16.56 18.13
N THR A 341 24.02 17.60 17.30
CA THR A 341 24.52 18.93 17.69
C THR A 341 23.71 19.57 18.80
N ALA A 342 22.41 19.31 18.91
CA ALA A 342 21.58 19.79 20.00
C ALA A 342 22.05 19.26 21.40
N VAL A 343 22.66 18.06 21.40
CA VAL A 343 23.26 17.47 22.59
C VAL A 343 24.68 18.02 22.84
N GLU A 344 25.49 18.07 21.78
CA GLU A 344 26.88 18.55 21.84
C GLU A 344 26.97 20.01 22.36
N HIS A 345 25.99 20.84 22.01
CA HIS A 345 25.93 22.26 22.39
C HIS A 345 24.91 22.55 23.52
N ALA A 346 24.35 21.52 24.15
CA ALA A 346 23.28 21.68 25.14
C ALA A 346 23.62 22.67 26.26
N GLN A 347 24.85 22.63 26.81
CA GLN A 347 25.25 23.53 27.87
C GLN A 347 25.24 25.00 27.44
N GLY A 348 25.78 25.31 26.27
CA GLY A 348 25.74 26.68 25.71
C GLY A 348 24.32 27.16 25.41
N LEU A 349 23.48 26.28 24.88
CA LEU A 349 22.07 26.58 24.63
C LEU A 349 21.30 26.83 25.95
N ILE A 350 21.53 26.04 26.98
CA ILE A 350 20.94 26.25 28.32
C ILE A 350 21.30 27.60 28.90
N GLU A 351 22.56 28.02 28.81
CA GLU A 351 22.98 29.35 29.29
C GLU A 351 22.34 30.48 28.48
N LEU A 352 22.20 30.30 27.14
CA LEU A 352 21.44 31.24 26.30
C LEU A 352 19.98 31.33 26.75
N ILE A 353 19.31 30.17 26.93
CA ILE A 353 17.91 30.10 27.35
C ILE A 353 17.72 30.81 28.72
N LYS A 354 18.56 30.50 29.69
CA LYS A 354 18.50 31.13 31.01
C LYS A 354 18.74 32.64 30.98
N SER A 355 19.56 33.14 30.05
CA SER A 355 19.80 34.57 29.89
C SER A 355 18.60 35.33 29.30
N LYS A 356 17.60 34.62 28.76
CA LYS A 356 16.42 35.20 28.14
C LYS A 356 15.14 34.57 28.73
N PRO A 357 14.63 35.08 29.87
CA PRO A 357 13.47 34.48 30.56
C PRO A 357 12.20 34.36 29.73
N GLU A 358 11.98 35.27 28.77
CA GLU A 358 10.81 35.30 27.91
C GLU A 358 10.95 34.39 26.67
N LEU A 359 12.14 33.79 26.45
CA LEU A 359 12.37 32.89 25.32
C LEU A 359 11.55 31.61 25.47
N ILE A 360 10.76 31.28 24.44
CA ILE A 360 10.05 30.02 24.39
C ILE A 360 10.91 28.97 23.67
N VAL A 361 11.00 27.79 24.26
CA VAL A 361 11.73 26.65 23.69
C VAL A 361 10.74 25.72 23.03
N ILE A 362 10.94 25.45 21.74
CA ILE A 362 10.15 24.48 20.96
C ILE A 362 11.01 23.26 20.65
N HIS A 363 10.65 22.12 21.20
CA HIS A 363 11.28 20.85 20.87
C HIS A 363 10.61 20.25 19.63
N ALA A 364 11.26 20.31 18.48
CA ALA A 364 10.78 19.64 17.25
C ALA A 364 10.75 18.12 17.42
N SER A 365 11.57 17.56 18.31
CA SER A 365 11.54 16.17 18.74
C SER A 365 11.85 16.07 20.22
N SER A 366 11.15 15.18 20.93
CA SER A 366 11.39 14.90 22.35
C SER A 366 12.69 14.11 22.60
N LYS A 367 13.39 13.70 21.54
CA LYS A 367 14.61 12.85 21.64
C LYS A 367 15.68 13.41 22.56
N ASN A 368 15.90 14.72 22.52
CA ASN A 368 16.96 15.40 23.27
C ASN A 368 16.41 16.14 24.51
N ALA A 369 15.13 16.01 24.83
CA ALA A 369 14.46 16.76 25.87
C ALA A 369 15.09 16.61 27.27
N THR A 370 15.68 15.44 27.57
CA THR A 370 16.34 15.14 28.84
C THR A 370 17.47 16.12 29.18
N HIS A 371 18.14 16.66 28.17
CA HIS A 371 19.24 17.64 28.36
C HIS A 371 18.75 19.03 28.73
N TYR A 372 17.46 19.32 28.55
CA TYR A 372 16.84 20.64 28.76
C TYR A 372 15.79 20.64 29.86
N LYS A 373 15.82 19.64 30.75
CA LYS A 373 14.94 19.58 31.94
C LYS A 373 15.28 20.67 32.93
N GLY A 374 14.30 21.12 33.71
CA GLY A 374 14.50 22.07 34.81
C GLY A 374 14.71 23.51 34.36
N LEU A 375 14.46 23.87 33.12
CA LEU A 375 14.40 25.24 32.65
C LEU A 375 13.11 25.93 33.12
N ALA A 376 13.20 27.15 33.59
CA ALA A 376 12.03 27.97 33.97
C ALA A 376 11.26 28.50 32.76
N ASN A 377 11.90 28.48 31.59
CA ASN A 377 11.30 28.95 30.33
C ASN A 377 10.15 28.05 29.90
N LYS A 378 9.15 28.63 29.23
CA LYS A 378 8.06 27.87 28.62
C LYS A 378 8.59 26.91 27.55
N GLN A 379 8.20 25.67 27.64
CA GLN A 379 8.61 24.62 26.69
C GLN A 379 7.42 24.03 25.97
N ILE A 380 7.55 23.89 24.67
CA ILE A 380 6.53 23.27 23.77
C ILE A 380 7.17 22.08 23.08
N PHE A 381 6.47 20.95 23.07
CA PHE A 381 6.93 19.69 22.48
C PHE A 381 6.08 19.33 21.28
N CYS A 382 6.72 19.20 20.12
CA CYS A 382 6.06 18.77 18.88
C CYS A 382 5.91 17.25 18.88
N LEU A 383 4.68 16.76 18.85
CA LEU A 383 4.40 15.34 18.81
C LEU A 383 3.99 14.92 17.40
N VAL A 384 4.84 14.18 16.72
CA VAL A 384 4.61 13.56 15.41
C VAL A 384 4.92 12.07 15.50
N GLY A 385 4.05 11.21 14.99
CA GLY A 385 4.27 9.77 14.97
C GLY A 385 4.53 9.18 16.35
N SER A 386 5.75 8.72 16.61
CA SER A 386 6.13 8.06 17.87
C SER A 386 6.61 9.01 18.98
N GLU A 387 6.50 10.32 18.80
CA GLU A 387 7.05 11.30 19.77
C GLU A 387 6.38 11.22 21.14
N GLY A 388 5.11 10.87 21.25
CA GLY A 388 4.46 10.65 22.54
C GLY A 388 5.15 9.57 23.37
N HIS A 389 5.55 8.47 22.75
CA HIS A 389 6.33 7.42 23.42
C HIS A 389 7.75 7.85 23.79
N ARG A 390 8.36 8.73 22.96
CA ARG A 390 9.66 9.33 23.29
C ARG A 390 9.55 10.28 24.46
N LEU A 391 8.45 11.04 24.52
CA LEU A 391 8.17 11.93 25.63
C LEU A 391 8.07 11.15 26.95
N GLU A 392 7.32 10.04 26.96
CA GLU A 392 7.26 9.14 28.13
C GLU A 392 8.64 8.63 28.56
N LYS A 393 9.46 8.24 27.58
CA LYS A 393 10.82 7.77 27.87
C LYS A 393 11.76 8.89 28.36
N ALA A 394 11.57 10.11 27.87
CA ALA A 394 12.41 11.26 28.26
C ALA A 394 12.05 11.78 29.65
N PHE A 395 10.79 11.71 30.01
CA PHE A 395 10.28 12.11 31.32
C PHE A 395 9.76 10.84 32.01
N GLU A 396 10.53 10.30 32.94
CA GLU A 396 10.17 9.08 33.69
C GLU A 396 8.82 9.21 34.40
N ASP A 397 8.51 10.42 34.89
CA ASP A 397 7.20 10.79 35.44
C ASP A 397 6.61 11.99 34.68
N LEU A 398 5.57 11.70 33.85
CA LEU A 398 4.82 12.74 33.14
C LEU A 398 3.85 13.54 34.05
N GLY A 399 3.66 13.14 35.30
CA GLY A 399 2.89 13.90 36.28
C GLY A 399 3.52 15.25 36.61
N GLU A 400 4.85 15.33 36.57
CA GLU A 400 5.61 16.55 36.76
C GLU A 400 5.89 17.31 35.46
N PHE A 401 5.39 16.84 34.33
CA PHE A 401 5.61 17.47 33.04
C PHE A 401 4.91 18.83 32.97
N ASP A 402 5.70 19.91 32.81
CA ASP A 402 5.22 21.30 32.75
C ASP A 402 5.22 21.92 31.36
N GLY A 403 5.43 21.10 30.32
CA GLY A 403 5.40 21.54 28.94
C GLY A 403 3.99 21.51 28.32
N LEU A 404 3.85 22.12 27.16
CA LEU A 404 2.70 21.94 26.26
C LEU A 404 3.09 21.01 25.13
N CYS A 405 2.13 20.24 24.61
CA CYS A 405 2.31 19.40 23.43
C CYS A 405 1.52 19.98 22.27
N VAL A 406 2.14 20.04 21.08
CA VAL A 406 1.50 20.47 19.85
C VAL A 406 1.63 19.39 18.80
N LEU A 407 0.53 19.13 18.09
CA LEU A 407 0.40 18.08 17.09
C LEU A 407 0.05 18.68 15.71
N PRO A 408 0.35 17.96 14.61
CA PRO A 408 -0.14 18.35 13.28
C PRO A 408 -1.67 18.46 13.22
N PRO A 409 -2.21 19.21 12.25
CA PRO A 409 -3.66 19.30 12.02
C PRO A 409 -4.30 17.91 11.83
N PHE A 410 -5.49 17.74 12.39
CA PHE A 410 -6.31 16.55 12.17
C PHE A 410 -6.99 16.57 10.77
N PRO A 411 -7.13 15.46 10.05
CA PRO A 411 -6.58 14.13 10.38
C PRO A 411 -5.08 14.02 10.02
N ARG A 412 -4.33 13.32 10.86
CA ARG A 412 -2.89 13.10 10.66
C ARG A 412 -2.67 11.88 9.76
N LYS A 413 -1.70 11.95 8.85
CA LYS A 413 -1.37 10.83 7.93
C LYS A 413 -0.87 9.60 8.67
N MET A 414 -0.02 9.82 9.67
CA MET A 414 0.44 8.80 10.60
C MET A 414 -0.22 9.07 11.95
N GLY A 415 -0.77 8.04 12.58
CA GLY A 415 -1.33 8.16 13.91
C GLY A 415 -0.30 8.73 14.89
N THR A 416 -0.74 9.59 15.78
CA THR A 416 0.11 10.19 16.80
C THR A 416 -0.43 9.83 18.17
N TYR A 417 0.35 9.03 18.89
CA TYR A 417 0.02 8.67 20.27
C TYR A 417 0.26 9.85 21.21
N VAL A 418 -0.74 10.17 21.99
CA VAL A 418 -0.66 11.17 23.05
C VAL A 418 -0.81 10.46 24.40
N PRO A 419 0.21 10.49 25.29
CA PRO A 419 0.09 9.94 26.63
C PRO A 419 -1.09 10.54 27.38
N SER A 420 -1.85 9.72 28.08
CA SER A 420 -3.05 10.18 28.80
C SER A 420 -2.77 11.26 29.84
N SER A 421 -1.61 11.17 30.48
CA SER A 421 -1.14 12.15 31.50
C SER A 421 -0.87 13.56 30.96
N VAL A 422 -0.62 13.71 29.67
CA VAL A 422 -0.38 15.02 29.03
C VAL A 422 -1.50 15.42 28.06
N LYS A 423 -2.59 14.65 27.99
CA LYS A 423 -3.68 14.90 27.04
C LYS A 423 -4.32 16.28 27.22
N GLU A 424 -4.50 16.75 28.43
CA GLU A 424 -5.04 18.08 28.74
C GLU A 424 -4.09 19.24 28.40
N LYS A 425 -2.80 18.94 28.24
CA LYS A 425 -1.75 19.87 27.82
C LYS A 425 -1.41 19.71 26.33
N SER A 426 -2.23 18.97 25.56
CA SER A 426 -1.99 18.64 24.15
C SER A 426 -3.00 19.33 23.26
N PHE A 427 -2.52 19.93 22.17
CA PHE A 427 -3.27 20.73 21.24
C PHE A 427 -2.89 20.34 19.80
N GLU A 428 -3.79 20.55 18.83
CA GLU A 428 -3.45 20.44 17.42
C GLU A 428 -3.38 21.81 16.75
N LEU A 429 -2.52 21.98 15.75
CA LEU A 429 -2.56 23.17 14.91
C LEU A 429 -3.82 23.15 14.04
N ALA A 430 -4.40 24.31 13.78
CA ALA A 430 -5.52 24.44 12.85
C ALA A 430 -5.09 24.13 11.40
N PHE A 431 -3.88 24.55 11.03
CA PHE A 431 -3.31 24.37 9.70
C PHE A 431 -1.79 24.46 9.74
N ILE A 432 -1.14 24.03 8.65
CA ILE A 432 0.23 24.33 8.28
C ILE A 432 0.14 24.83 6.83
N ASP A 433 0.42 26.10 6.59
CA ASP A 433 0.12 26.80 5.34
C ASP A 433 1.23 26.74 4.29
N PHE A 434 2.48 26.59 4.70
CA PHE A 434 3.64 26.63 3.79
C PHE A 434 3.99 25.26 3.19
N THR A 435 3.30 24.17 3.56
CA THR A 435 3.47 22.85 2.96
C THR A 435 2.22 21.97 3.06
N GLU A 436 1.78 21.43 1.93
CA GLU A 436 0.73 20.42 1.88
C GLU A 436 1.30 19.00 2.08
N LYS A 437 2.49 18.77 1.53
CA LYS A 437 3.12 17.44 1.48
C LYS A 437 3.68 16.98 2.82
N HIS A 438 4.19 17.91 3.61
CA HIS A 438 4.99 17.62 4.82
C HIS A 438 4.33 18.12 6.11
N LYS A 439 2.99 18.13 6.17
CA LYS A 439 2.24 18.56 7.38
C LYS A 439 2.59 17.77 8.63
N ASP A 440 2.95 16.48 8.48
CA ASP A 440 3.36 15.61 9.59
C ASP A 440 4.90 15.64 9.82
N SER A 441 5.58 16.71 9.39
CA SER A 441 7.01 16.91 9.65
C SER A 441 7.23 17.56 11.00
N HIS A 442 8.19 17.05 11.78
CA HIS A 442 8.65 17.67 13.01
C HIS A 442 9.05 19.13 12.82
N THR A 443 9.81 19.39 11.74
CA THR A 443 10.28 20.75 11.41
C THR A 443 9.11 21.65 11.01
N ALA A 444 8.21 21.17 10.13
CA ALA A 444 7.05 21.96 9.71
C ALA A 444 6.14 22.30 10.90
N LEU A 445 5.91 21.34 11.79
CA LEU A 445 5.12 21.54 13.00
C LEU A 445 5.76 22.57 13.93
N ALA A 446 7.09 22.46 14.17
CA ALA A 446 7.80 23.40 15.03
C ALA A 446 7.81 24.83 14.47
N LEU A 447 8.05 24.99 13.16
CA LEU A 447 8.02 26.27 12.47
C LEU A 447 6.64 26.91 12.53
N GLN A 448 5.58 26.16 12.21
CA GLN A 448 4.20 26.70 12.27
C GLN A 448 3.80 27.06 13.70
N THR A 449 4.25 26.30 14.69
CA THR A 449 4.05 26.65 16.11
C THR A 449 4.72 27.98 16.44
N ALA A 450 5.97 28.20 15.98
CA ALA A 450 6.67 29.46 16.16
C ALA A 450 5.93 30.64 15.48
N ILE A 451 5.46 30.44 14.25
CA ILE A 451 4.66 31.44 13.53
C ILE A 451 3.37 31.76 14.30
N SER A 452 2.70 30.75 14.85
CA SER A 452 1.48 30.94 15.66
C SER A 452 1.71 31.73 16.95
N LEU A 453 2.96 31.74 17.44
CA LEU A 453 3.39 32.55 18.60
C LEU A 453 3.81 33.98 18.20
N ASN A 454 3.67 34.36 16.91
CA ASN A 454 4.14 35.63 16.35
C ASN A 454 5.65 35.90 16.60
N ALA A 455 6.45 34.86 16.60
CA ALA A 455 7.90 34.96 16.70
C ALA A 455 8.50 35.58 15.42
N ASN A 456 9.43 36.50 15.61
CA ASN A 456 10.16 37.16 14.52
C ASN A 456 11.39 36.37 14.08
#